data_f79589a6703141a237d14a6bd663a7fa
#
_entry.id   f79589a6703141a237d14a6bd663a7fa
#
_cell.length_a   1.000
_cell.length_b   1.000
_cell.length_c   1.000
_cell.angle_alpha   90.00
_cell.angle_beta   90.00
_cell.angle_gamma   90.00
#
_symmetry.space_group_name_H-M   'P 1'
#
loop_
_entity.id
_entity.type
_entity.pdbx_description
1 polymer ?
#
loop_
_entity_poly.entity_id
_entity_poly.type
_entity_poly.pdbx_seq_one_letter_code
_entity_poly.pdbx_strand_id
1 'polypeptide(L)'
;RWTVKTSAYTAVAGDRLLADTATTAAFTITLPSAPAVGDEIHILDSAANFDSANLTVARNGKKIQGLTADLTLTTENTGIGLVFMSDTYGWRVLVDAYAVDTTEL
;
A
#
# COMPACT_ATOMS: atom_id res chain seq x y z
N ARG A 1 8.71 11.63 6.61
CA ARG A 1 7.77 12.55 5.92
C ARG A 1 7.04 11.82 4.83
N TRP A 2 5.77 12.10 4.68
CA TRP A 2 4.93 11.54 3.63
C TRP A 2 5.11 12.32 2.33
N THR A 3 5.06 11.60 1.20
CA THR A 3 5.23 12.18 -0.13
C THR A 3 3.99 11.88 -0.98
N VAL A 4 3.48 12.90 -1.67
CA VAL A 4 2.33 12.73 -2.56
C VAL A 4 2.77 12.09 -3.87
N LYS A 5 2.00 11.10 -4.35
CA LYS A 5 2.16 10.49 -5.66
C LYS A 5 0.84 10.55 -6.40
N THR A 6 0.88 10.96 -7.66
CA THR A 6 -0.29 11.11 -8.51
C THR A 6 -0.24 10.23 -9.75
N SER A 7 0.83 9.46 -9.93
CA SER A 7 1.04 8.58 -11.08
C SER A 7 1.91 7.39 -10.68
N ALA A 8 2.06 6.42 -11.57
CA ALA A 8 2.81 5.21 -11.33
C ALA A 8 4.18 5.49 -10.71
N TYR A 9 4.51 4.75 -9.68
CA TYR A 9 5.73 4.95 -8.90
C TYR A 9 6.24 3.63 -8.36
N THR A 10 7.55 3.45 -8.37
CA THR A 10 8.18 2.29 -7.73
C THR A 10 8.68 2.71 -6.35
N ALA A 11 8.11 2.11 -5.33
CA ALA A 11 8.45 2.45 -3.95
C ALA A 11 9.83 1.97 -3.56
N VAL A 12 10.44 2.69 -2.64
CA VAL A 12 11.68 2.29 -2.00
C VAL A 12 11.43 2.06 -0.51
N ALA A 13 12.27 1.25 0.12
CA ALA A 13 12.14 0.93 1.53
C ALA A 13 12.03 2.20 2.38
N GLY A 14 11.07 2.22 3.29
CA GLY A 14 10.81 3.35 4.16
C GLY A 14 9.85 4.39 3.61
N ASP A 15 9.37 4.23 2.39
CA ASP A 15 8.43 5.18 1.80
C ASP A 15 7.13 5.28 2.59
N ARG A 16 6.66 6.51 2.71
CA ARG A 16 5.34 6.86 3.26
C ARG A 16 4.63 7.69 2.22
N LEU A 17 3.64 7.10 1.56
CA LEU A 17 3.08 7.67 0.34
C LEU A 17 1.64 8.10 0.55
N LEU A 18 1.36 9.32 0.12
CA LEU A 18 0.01 9.84 -0.01
C LEU A 18 -0.41 9.62 -1.47
N ALA A 19 -1.21 8.60 -1.72
CA ALA A 19 -1.61 8.27 -3.08
C ALA A 19 -2.87 9.05 -3.45
N ASP A 20 -2.74 9.89 -4.47
CA ASP A 20 -3.83 10.73 -4.95
C ASP A 20 -4.26 10.21 -6.33
N THR A 21 -5.36 9.46 -6.37
CA THR A 21 -5.94 8.95 -7.61
C THR A 21 -7.00 9.89 -8.19
N ALA A 22 -7.27 11.03 -7.53
CA ALA A 22 -8.26 11.98 -8.00
C ALA A 22 -7.69 12.98 -9.00
N THR A 23 -6.42 13.35 -8.85
CA THR A 23 -5.80 14.38 -9.70
C THR A 23 -5.66 13.92 -11.15
N THR A 24 -5.27 12.67 -11.37
CA THR A 24 -5.06 12.14 -12.72
C THR A 24 -5.98 10.96 -13.00
N ALA A 25 -5.73 9.81 -12.37
CA ALA A 25 -6.48 8.57 -12.61
C ALA A 25 -6.02 7.51 -11.61
N ALA A 26 -6.60 6.32 -11.71
CA ALA A 26 -6.07 5.13 -11.05
C ALA A 26 -4.63 4.89 -11.49
N PHE A 27 -3.77 4.47 -10.57
CA PHE A 27 -2.39 4.15 -10.92
C PHE A 27 -1.86 3.02 -10.04
N THR A 28 -0.61 2.63 -10.31
CA THR A 28 0.04 1.51 -9.62
C THR A 28 1.25 2.00 -8.85
N ILE A 29 1.35 1.58 -7.60
CA ILE A 29 2.59 1.66 -6.83
C ILE A 29 3.21 0.27 -6.83
N THR A 30 4.45 0.18 -7.34
CA THR A 30 5.20 -1.07 -7.42
C THR A 30 6.10 -1.19 -6.22
N LEU A 31 6.05 -2.32 -5.53
CA LEU A 31 6.89 -2.58 -4.36
C LEU A 31 8.35 -2.81 -4.78
N PRO A 32 9.32 -2.64 -3.87
CA PRO A 32 10.72 -2.93 -4.16
C PRO A 32 10.93 -4.39 -4.60
N SER A 33 11.81 -4.61 -5.58
CA SER A 33 12.08 -5.95 -6.12
C SER A 33 13.01 -6.77 -5.23
N ALA A 34 13.82 -6.12 -4.41
CA ALA A 34 14.81 -6.78 -3.56
C ALA A 34 14.73 -6.24 -2.13
N PRO A 35 13.59 -6.44 -1.44
CA PRO A 35 13.43 -5.93 -0.10
C PRO A 35 14.24 -6.75 0.91
N ALA A 36 14.65 -6.09 2.00
CA ALA A 36 15.24 -6.76 3.14
C ALA A 36 14.17 -6.99 4.20
N VAL A 37 14.37 -8.00 5.05
CA VAL A 37 13.47 -8.28 6.16
C VAL A 37 13.30 -7.05 7.04
N GLY A 38 12.06 -6.67 7.30
CA GLY A 38 11.73 -5.49 8.10
C GLY A 38 11.54 -4.21 7.30
N ASP A 39 11.77 -4.23 6.00
CA ASP A 39 11.46 -3.06 5.17
C ASP A 39 9.97 -2.76 5.21
N GLU A 40 9.62 -1.49 5.26
CA GLU A 40 8.24 -1.02 5.36
C GLU A 40 7.89 -0.07 4.23
N ILE A 41 6.65 -0.17 3.79
CA ILE A 41 6.03 0.78 2.85
C ILE A 41 4.66 1.14 3.43
N HIS A 42 4.32 2.42 3.47
CA HIS A 42 3.02 2.88 3.92
C HIS A 42 2.34 3.68 2.82
N ILE A 43 1.04 3.44 2.63
CA ILE A 43 0.25 4.08 1.57
C ILE A 43 -1.09 4.52 2.17
N LEU A 44 -1.45 5.77 1.95
CA LEU A 44 -2.76 6.31 2.32
C LEU A 44 -3.48 6.86 1.09
N ASP A 45 -4.81 6.71 1.10
CA ASP A 45 -5.68 7.37 0.13
C ASP A 45 -5.82 8.85 0.49
N SER A 46 -4.97 9.68 -0.12
CA SER A 46 -4.91 11.09 0.27
C SER A 46 -6.07 11.94 -0.23
N ALA A 47 -6.82 11.44 -1.21
CA ALA A 47 -7.90 12.19 -1.84
C ALA A 47 -9.26 11.56 -1.60
N ALA A 48 -9.35 10.54 -0.74
CA ALA A 48 -10.57 9.80 -0.47
C ALA A 48 -11.22 9.30 -1.77
N ASN A 49 -10.42 8.71 -2.67
CA ASN A 49 -10.85 8.44 -4.04
C ASN A 49 -10.58 7.00 -4.53
N PHE A 50 -10.08 6.11 -3.67
CA PHE A 50 -9.77 4.73 -4.10
C PHE A 50 -11.02 3.97 -4.55
N ASP A 51 -12.19 4.36 -4.12
CA ASP A 51 -13.45 3.75 -4.54
C ASP A 51 -13.81 4.13 -5.98
N SER A 52 -13.46 5.33 -6.41
CA SER A 52 -13.75 5.81 -7.77
C SER A 52 -12.61 5.49 -8.74
N ALA A 53 -11.36 5.55 -8.27
CA ALA A 53 -10.17 5.22 -9.04
C ALA A 53 -9.24 4.42 -8.13
N ASN A 54 -9.16 3.13 -8.37
CA ASN A 54 -8.47 2.20 -7.49
C ASN A 54 -6.96 2.39 -7.52
N LEU A 55 -6.30 2.08 -6.41
CA LEU A 55 -4.85 1.99 -6.36
C LEU A 55 -4.44 0.52 -6.42
N THR A 56 -3.58 0.17 -7.37
CA THR A 56 -2.97 -1.15 -7.43
C THR A 56 -1.61 -1.11 -6.73
N VAL A 57 -1.36 -2.11 -5.89
CA VAL A 57 -0.04 -2.33 -5.30
C VAL A 57 0.54 -3.56 -5.98
N ALA A 58 1.52 -3.34 -6.86
CA ALA A 58 2.15 -4.41 -7.62
C ALA A 58 3.27 -5.02 -6.79
N ARG A 59 3.24 -6.33 -6.65
CA ARG A 59 4.16 -7.08 -5.78
C ARG A 59 5.61 -7.16 -6.26
N ASN A 60 5.85 -6.94 -7.55
CA ASN A 60 7.19 -6.91 -8.14
C ASN A 60 8.03 -8.16 -7.82
N GLY A 61 7.45 -9.34 -8.03
CA GLY A 61 8.14 -10.63 -7.90
C GLY A 61 8.15 -11.24 -6.50
N LYS A 62 7.84 -10.49 -5.46
CA LYS A 62 7.69 -11.04 -4.11
C LYS A 62 6.22 -11.30 -3.83
N LYS A 63 5.95 -12.16 -2.85
CA LYS A 63 4.56 -12.44 -2.46
C LYS A 63 3.98 -11.32 -1.60
N ILE A 64 2.67 -11.22 -1.58
CA ILE A 64 1.94 -10.39 -0.62
C ILE A 64 1.00 -11.33 0.13
N GLN A 65 1.10 -11.36 1.45
CA GLN A 65 0.31 -12.25 2.30
C GLN A 65 0.46 -13.74 1.90
N GLY A 66 1.64 -14.11 1.43
CA GLY A 66 1.92 -15.46 0.98
C GLY A 66 1.33 -15.82 -0.39
N LEU A 67 0.74 -14.86 -1.08
CA LEU A 67 0.07 -15.06 -2.37
C LEU A 67 0.84 -14.39 -3.50
N THR A 68 0.67 -14.93 -4.70
CA THR A 68 1.29 -14.38 -5.92
C THR A 68 0.31 -13.48 -6.66
N ALA A 69 -0.39 -12.64 -5.93
CA ALA A 69 -1.37 -11.70 -6.48
C ALA A 69 -1.08 -10.30 -5.98
N ASP A 70 -1.30 -9.31 -6.84
CA ASP A 70 -1.21 -7.91 -6.47
C ASP A 70 -2.42 -7.51 -5.62
N LEU A 71 -2.27 -6.42 -4.86
CA LEU A 71 -3.39 -5.84 -4.13
C LEU A 71 -4.06 -4.76 -4.96
N THR A 72 -5.37 -4.67 -4.84
CA THR A 72 -6.13 -3.54 -5.36
C THR A 72 -6.87 -2.89 -4.21
N LEU A 73 -6.61 -1.61 -3.97
CA LEU A 73 -7.26 -0.85 -2.91
C LEU A 73 -8.46 -0.14 -3.51
N THR A 74 -9.65 -0.48 -3.02
CA THR A 74 -10.92 -0.05 -3.61
C THR A 74 -11.81 0.73 -2.66
N THR A 75 -11.38 0.92 -1.41
CA THR A 75 -12.16 1.61 -0.39
C THR A 75 -11.59 2.99 -0.13
N GLU A 76 -12.43 4.01 -0.19
CA GLU A 76 -11.99 5.36 0.11
C GLU A 76 -11.54 5.51 1.55
N ASN A 77 -10.65 6.47 1.79
CA ASN A 77 -10.12 6.80 3.12
C ASN A 77 -9.40 5.64 3.79
N THR A 78 -8.86 4.71 3.01
CA THR A 78 -8.07 3.61 3.57
C THR A 78 -6.60 3.90 3.54
N GLY A 79 -5.88 3.17 4.38
CA GLY A 79 -4.43 3.14 4.35
C GLY A 79 -3.95 1.75 4.67
N ILE A 80 -2.79 1.40 4.16
CA ILE A 80 -2.14 0.14 4.49
C ILE A 80 -0.68 0.38 4.83
N GLY A 81 -0.16 -0.48 5.71
CA GLY A 81 1.26 -0.67 5.89
C GLY A 81 1.65 -2.04 5.39
N LEU A 82 2.84 -2.15 4.82
CA LEU A 82 3.39 -3.40 4.34
C LEU A 82 4.77 -3.58 4.95
N VAL A 83 5.03 -4.76 5.49
CA VAL A 83 6.35 -5.12 6.04
C VAL A 83 6.83 -6.38 5.35
N PHE A 84 8.06 -6.36 4.85
CA PHE A 84 8.62 -7.55 4.22
C PHE A 84 9.14 -8.52 5.28
N MET A 85 8.69 -9.76 5.23
CA MET A 85 9.01 -10.80 6.22
C MET A 85 10.01 -11.82 5.69
N SER A 86 9.78 -12.34 4.47
CA SER A 86 10.56 -13.42 3.90
C SER A 86 10.14 -13.67 2.47
N ASP A 87 10.89 -14.49 1.75
CA ASP A 87 10.48 -14.93 0.41
C ASP A 87 9.30 -15.90 0.47
N THR A 88 9.13 -16.61 1.57
CA THR A 88 8.00 -17.54 1.73
C THR A 88 6.68 -16.82 1.91
N TYR A 89 6.64 -15.82 2.80
CA TYR A 89 5.40 -15.11 3.13
C TYR A 89 5.29 -13.79 2.38
N GLY A 90 6.40 -13.22 1.96
CA GLY A 90 6.45 -11.96 1.24
C GLY A 90 6.16 -10.76 2.13
N TRP A 91 5.43 -9.81 1.60
CA TRP A 91 4.98 -8.63 2.31
C TRP A 91 3.75 -8.97 3.14
N ARG A 92 3.79 -8.60 4.43
CA ARG A 92 2.61 -8.70 5.30
C ARG A 92 1.91 -7.36 5.30
N VAL A 93 0.61 -7.39 5.15
CA VAL A 93 -0.21 -6.18 5.31
C VAL A 93 -0.39 -5.94 6.80
N LEU A 94 -0.01 -4.75 7.25
CA LEU A 94 -0.30 -4.31 8.60
C LEU A 94 -1.75 -3.86 8.62
N VAL A 95 -2.57 -4.69 9.22
CA VAL A 95 -3.92 -4.28 9.59
C VAL A 95 -3.80 -3.69 10.97
N ASP A 96 -4.31 -2.49 11.15
CA ASP A 96 -4.35 -1.88 12.45
C ASP A 96 -5.22 -2.75 13.36
N ALA A 97 -4.55 -3.58 14.16
CA ALA A 97 -5.22 -4.60 14.93
C ALA A 97 -6.10 -4.04 16.05
N TYR A 98 -5.90 -2.79 16.42
CA TYR A 98 -6.81 -2.12 17.32
C TYR A 98 -7.76 -1.26 16.54
N ALA A 99 -8.18 -1.77 15.41
CA ALA A 99 -9.20 -1.09 14.65
C ALA A 99 -10.01 -0.25 15.59
N VAL A 100 -9.89 1.05 15.49
CA VAL A 100 -10.51 1.97 16.43
C VAL A 100 -11.92 1.46 16.68
N ASP A 101 -12.24 1.15 17.90
CA ASP A 101 -13.59 0.74 18.25
C ASP A 101 -14.50 1.95 18.04
N THR A 102 -15.14 1.97 16.88
CA THR A 102 -15.95 3.12 16.50
C THR A 102 -17.13 3.34 17.44
N THR A 103 -17.46 2.37 18.26
CA THR A 103 -18.49 2.56 19.28
C THR A 103 -18.02 3.47 20.40
N GLU A 104 -16.70 3.69 20.51
CA GLU A 104 -16.10 4.58 21.50
C GLU A 104 -16.02 6.02 21.04
N LEU A 105 -16.28 6.28 19.79
CA LEU A 105 -16.13 7.63 19.21
C LEU A 105 -17.37 8.50 19.44
#